data_19385b4231679e7181034ef20330e8c5
#
_entry.id   19385b4231679e7181034ef20330e8c5
#
_cell.length_a   1.000
_cell.length_b   1.000
_cell.length_c   1.000
_cell.angle_alpha   90.00
_cell.angle_beta   90.00
_cell.angle_gamma   90.00
#
_symmetry.space_group_name_H-M   'P 1'
#
loop_
_entity.id
_entity.type
_entity.pdbx_description
1 polymer ?
#
loop_
_entity_poly.entity_id
_entity_poly.type
_entity_poly.pdbx_seq_one_letter_code
_entity_poly.pdbx_strand_id
1 'polypeptide(L)'
;STSRRQRQMCIRDSNTMLHYRQMDDLVRMLREKLPNVPMLMTTPPGSYESFRQRRRRRTYKINPRTAVAVQTIRRYADENGLAVWDMYEILGGTHRACLNWQEAGLMRPDHVHYLPDGYRLQGELFYQALLKAYNDYVEY
;
A
#
# COMPACT_ATOMS: atom_id res chain seq x y z
N SER A 1 29.72 19.80 1.62
CA SER A 1 28.27 19.92 1.42
C SER A 1 27.70 18.58 0.97
N THR A 2 26.87 18.01 1.78
CA THR A 2 26.10 16.81 1.40
C THR A 2 25.25 17.16 0.17
N SER A 3 25.41 16.42 -0.90
CA SER A 3 24.69 16.65 -2.13
C SER A 3 23.19 16.60 -1.90
N ARG A 4 22.41 17.32 -2.70
CA ARG A 4 20.95 17.33 -2.65
C ARG A 4 20.35 15.92 -2.71
N ARG A 5 21.05 14.98 -3.37
CA ARG A 5 20.71 13.55 -3.42
C ARG A 5 20.88 12.85 -2.08
N GLN A 6 21.95 13.12 -1.34
CA GLN A 6 22.19 12.54 -0.02
C GLN A 6 21.17 13.03 1.01
N ARG A 7 20.78 14.30 0.96
CA ARG A 7 19.71 14.83 1.84
C ARG A 7 18.35 14.20 1.54
N GLN A 8 18.03 13.96 0.26
CA GLN A 8 16.80 13.28 -0.13
C GLN A 8 16.80 11.80 0.28
N MET A 9 17.95 11.11 0.22
CA MET A 9 18.09 9.73 0.72
C MET A 9 17.91 9.68 2.24
N CYS A 10 18.55 10.55 3.01
CA CYS A 10 18.40 10.60 4.47
C CYS A 10 16.95 10.88 4.92
N ILE A 11 16.21 11.74 4.22
CA ILE A 11 14.80 12.02 4.54
C ILE A 11 13.92 10.80 4.20
N ARG A 12 14.17 10.12 3.09
CA ARG A 12 13.46 8.88 2.74
C ARG A 12 13.71 7.78 3.76
N ASP A 13 14.96 7.58 4.15
CA ASP A 13 15.33 6.58 5.14
C ASP A 13 14.72 6.87 6.51
N SER A 14 14.71 8.13 6.95
CA SER A 14 14.06 8.53 8.21
C SER A 14 12.55 8.32 8.20
N ASN A 15 11.86 8.65 7.10
CA ASN A 15 10.42 8.42 6.95
C ASN A 15 10.08 6.93 6.91
N THR A 16 10.90 6.11 6.24
CA THR A 16 10.75 4.66 6.20
C THR A 16 10.94 4.04 7.57
N MET A 17 11.95 4.48 8.33
CA MET A 17 12.18 4.04 9.70
C MET A 17 11.04 4.44 10.64
N LEU A 18 10.51 5.67 10.50
CA LEU A 18 9.37 6.12 11.28
C LEU A 18 8.12 5.29 10.99
N HIS A 19 7.83 5.05 9.71
CA HIS A 19 6.70 4.21 9.31
C HIS A 19 6.84 2.78 9.85
N TYR A 20 8.01 2.19 9.77
CA TYR A 20 8.30 0.87 10.34
C TYR A 20 8.04 0.83 11.85
N ARG A 21 8.54 1.82 12.60
CA ARG A 21 8.33 1.92 14.04
C ARG A 21 6.86 2.10 14.40
N GLN A 22 6.12 2.91 13.67
CA GLN A 22 4.69 3.10 13.90
C GLN A 22 3.90 1.81 13.70
N MET A 23 4.24 1.02 12.68
CA MET A 23 3.66 -0.32 12.50
C MET A 23 4.02 -1.26 13.64
N ASP A 24 5.28 -1.27 14.06
CA ASP A 24 5.75 -2.11 15.17
C ASP A 24 5.03 -1.75 16.47
N ASP A 25 4.91 -0.47 16.79
CA ASP A 25 4.19 0.00 17.98
C ASP A 25 2.72 -0.43 17.95
N LEU A 26 2.05 -0.30 16.81
CA LEU A 26 0.65 -0.72 16.65
C LEU A 26 0.50 -2.24 16.84
N VAL A 27 1.34 -3.03 16.18
CA VAL A 27 1.29 -4.50 16.26
C VAL A 27 1.58 -4.98 17.68
N ARG A 28 2.56 -4.40 18.34
CA ARG A 28 2.88 -4.74 19.76
C ARG A 28 1.72 -4.41 20.67
N MET A 29 1.10 -3.25 20.52
CA MET A 29 -0.07 -2.86 21.31
C MET A 29 -1.25 -3.82 21.07
N LEU A 30 -1.51 -4.21 19.83
CA LEU A 30 -2.56 -5.17 19.50
C LEU A 30 -2.26 -6.56 20.09
N ARG A 31 -1.02 -7.03 19.98
CA ARG A 31 -0.61 -8.33 20.56
C ARG A 31 -0.68 -8.35 22.08
N GLU A 32 -0.39 -7.24 22.73
CA GLU A 32 -0.54 -7.11 24.20
C GLU A 32 -1.99 -7.28 24.63
N LYS A 33 -2.93 -6.70 23.90
CA LYS A 33 -4.37 -6.77 24.20
C LYS A 33 -5.04 -8.05 23.67
N LEU A 34 -4.55 -8.57 22.55
CA LEU A 34 -5.13 -9.69 21.80
C LEU A 34 -4.03 -10.70 21.41
N PRO A 35 -3.42 -11.39 22.38
CA PRO A 35 -2.19 -12.18 22.14
C PRO A 35 -2.38 -13.35 21.16
N ASN A 36 -3.57 -13.89 21.03
CA ASN A 36 -3.86 -15.10 20.25
C ASN A 36 -4.62 -14.80 18.94
N VAL A 37 -4.83 -13.52 18.60
CA VAL A 37 -5.55 -13.15 17.39
C VAL A 37 -4.59 -13.12 16.21
N PRO A 38 -4.86 -13.86 15.12
CA PRO A 38 -4.07 -13.77 13.90
C PRO A 38 -4.16 -12.37 13.30
N MET A 39 -3.04 -11.90 12.73
CA MET A 39 -2.99 -10.59 12.09
C MET A 39 -2.59 -10.74 10.63
N LEU A 40 -3.30 -10.03 9.77
CA LEU A 40 -3.02 -9.90 8.35
C LEU A 40 -2.79 -8.42 8.04
N MET A 41 -1.69 -8.13 7.39
CA MET A 41 -1.42 -6.78 6.86
C MET A 41 -1.88 -6.68 5.41
N THR A 42 -2.34 -5.51 5.02
CA THR A 42 -2.61 -5.21 3.61
C THR A 42 -1.76 -4.03 3.17
N THR A 43 -1.28 -4.07 1.93
CA THR A 43 -0.66 -2.90 1.33
C THR A 43 -1.73 -1.94 0.81
N PRO A 44 -1.47 -0.62 0.78
CA PRO A 44 -2.42 0.33 0.24
C PRO A 44 -2.54 0.18 -1.28
N PRO A 45 -3.69 0.55 -1.88
CA PRO A 45 -3.80 0.67 -3.33
C PRO A 45 -2.91 1.82 -3.84
N GLY A 46 -2.57 1.77 -5.12
CA GLY A 46 -1.92 2.88 -5.78
C GLY A 46 -2.80 4.13 -5.82
N SER A 47 -2.16 5.28 -5.90
CA SER A 47 -2.84 6.56 -6.08
C SER A 47 -2.01 7.49 -6.95
N TYR A 48 -2.66 8.53 -7.46
CA TYR A 48 -1.97 9.64 -8.11
C TYR A 48 -1.68 10.74 -7.10
N GLU A 49 -0.64 11.50 -7.34
CA GLU A 49 -0.45 12.80 -6.70
C GLU A 49 -0.69 13.91 -7.72
N SER A 50 -1.33 14.98 -7.27
CA SER A 50 -1.57 16.14 -8.12
C SER A 50 -0.47 17.18 -7.93
N PHE A 51 -0.09 17.85 -8.99
CA PHE A 51 0.77 19.00 -8.92
C PHE A 51 0.27 20.11 -9.86
N ARG A 52 0.44 21.34 -9.44
CA ARG A 52 0.03 22.52 -10.18
C ARG A 52 1.27 23.35 -10.46
N GLN A 53 1.62 23.47 -11.73
CA GLN A 53 2.56 24.51 -12.17
C GLN A 53 1.82 25.85 -12.27
N ARG A 54 2.54 26.94 -11.97
CA ARG A 54 1.99 28.32 -12.03
C ARG A 54 1.07 28.50 -13.24
N ARG A 55 -0.20 28.88 -13.01
CA ARG A 55 -1.24 29.19 -14.02
C ARG A 55 -1.59 28.09 -15.02
N ARG A 56 -1.18 26.81 -14.80
CA ARG A 56 -1.54 25.69 -15.66
C ARG A 56 -2.61 24.79 -15.00
N ARG A 57 -3.25 23.97 -15.82
CA ARG A 57 -4.15 22.91 -15.34
C ARG A 57 -3.43 22.01 -14.37
N ARG A 58 -4.16 21.52 -13.37
CA ARG A 58 -3.68 20.50 -12.45
C ARG A 58 -3.36 19.23 -13.24
N THR A 59 -2.16 18.70 -13.06
CA THR A 59 -1.71 17.43 -13.66
C THR A 59 -1.55 16.37 -12.57
N TYR A 60 -1.58 15.11 -12.96
CA TYR A 60 -1.51 13.97 -12.07
C TYR A 60 -0.37 13.05 -12.51
N LYS A 61 0.33 12.51 -11.55
CA LYS A 61 1.33 11.47 -11.75
C LYS A 61 1.20 10.42 -10.67
N ILE A 62 1.66 9.19 -10.94
CA ILE A 62 1.65 8.12 -9.95
C ILE A 62 2.47 8.54 -8.73
N ASN A 63 1.89 8.37 -7.54
CA ASN A 63 2.54 8.73 -6.29
C ASN A 63 3.66 7.73 -5.95
N PRO A 64 4.94 8.13 -6.00
CA PRO A 64 6.06 7.23 -5.74
C PRO A 64 6.18 6.84 -4.27
N ARG A 65 5.55 7.58 -3.36
CA ARG A 65 5.58 7.28 -1.91
C ARG A 65 4.83 6.01 -1.57
N THR A 66 3.80 5.68 -2.35
CA THR A 66 3.04 4.44 -2.17
C THR A 66 3.94 3.21 -2.34
N ALA A 67 4.77 3.16 -3.36
CA ALA A 67 5.71 2.06 -3.58
C ALA A 67 6.69 1.90 -2.40
N VAL A 68 7.18 3.01 -1.85
CA VAL A 68 8.08 3.00 -0.69
C VAL A 68 7.36 2.46 0.55
N ALA A 69 6.13 2.91 0.80
CA ALA A 69 5.30 2.42 1.91
C ALA A 69 5.01 0.91 1.79
N VAL A 70 4.69 0.44 0.59
CA VAL A 70 4.47 -0.97 0.31
C VAL A 70 5.69 -1.82 0.63
N GLN A 71 6.87 -1.40 0.20
CA GLN A 71 8.12 -2.11 0.51
C GLN A 71 8.38 -2.17 2.02
N THR A 72 8.08 -1.10 2.74
CA THR A 72 8.23 -1.05 4.20
C THR A 72 7.27 -2.02 4.89
N ILE A 73 6.02 -2.07 4.44
CA ILE A 73 5.01 -3.01 4.97
C ILE A 73 5.42 -4.46 4.73
N ARG A 74 5.87 -4.79 3.52
CA ARG A 74 6.35 -6.14 3.17
C ARG A 74 7.52 -6.55 4.06
N ARG A 75 8.51 -5.67 4.21
CA ARG A 75 9.67 -5.93 5.05
C ARG A 75 9.26 -6.14 6.50
N TYR A 76 8.40 -5.28 7.04
CA TYR A 76 7.93 -5.42 8.42
C TYR A 76 7.22 -6.76 8.64
N ALA A 77 6.32 -7.14 7.75
CA ALA A 77 5.59 -8.39 7.84
C ALA A 77 6.51 -9.61 7.77
N ASP A 78 7.47 -9.60 6.85
CA ASP A 78 8.45 -10.67 6.68
C ASP A 78 9.33 -10.83 7.93
N GLU A 79 9.89 -9.74 8.45
CA GLU A 79 10.73 -9.74 9.65
C GLU A 79 9.97 -10.13 10.92
N ASN A 80 8.65 -9.95 10.98
CA ASN A 80 7.82 -10.22 12.14
C ASN A 80 6.85 -11.40 11.97
N GLY A 81 6.98 -12.16 10.89
CA GLY A 81 6.19 -13.37 10.66
C GLY A 81 4.69 -13.11 10.50
N LEU A 82 4.30 -11.99 9.89
CA LEU A 82 2.92 -11.64 9.60
C LEU A 82 2.54 -11.98 8.16
N ALA A 83 1.30 -12.39 7.97
CA ALA A 83 0.75 -12.54 6.63
C ALA A 83 0.51 -11.18 5.99
N VAL A 84 0.67 -11.10 4.66
CA VAL A 84 0.40 -9.90 3.87
C VAL A 84 -0.48 -10.24 2.69
N TRP A 85 -1.54 -9.44 2.49
CA TRP A 85 -2.20 -9.36 1.21
C TRP A 85 -1.72 -8.12 0.46
N ASP A 86 -1.03 -8.34 -0.64
CA ASP A 86 -0.40 -7.26 -1.40
C ASP A 86 -1.35 -6.66 -2.42
N MET A 87 -2.26 -5.83 -1.94
CA MET A 87 -3.24 -5.15 -2.78
C MET A 87 -2.58 -4.27 -3.83
N TYR A 88 -1.49 -3.60 -3.50
CA TYR A 88 -0.76 -2.75 -4.44
C TYR A 88 -0.32 -3.51 -5.70
N GLU A 89 0.27 -4.68 -5.51
CA GLU A 89 0.74 -5.50 -6.62
C GLU A 89 -0.43 -6.04 -7.47
N ILE A 90 -1.49 -6.50 -6.80
CA ILE A 90 -2.69 -7.02 -7.48
C ILE A 90 -3.37 -5.94 -8.32
N LEU A 91 -3.36 -4.70 -7.89
CA LEU A 91 -3.94 -3.57 -8.62
C LEU A 91 -3.06 -3.02 -9.74
N GLY A 92 -1.86 -3.56 -9.94
CA GLY A 92 -0.97 -3.20 -11.06
C GLY A 92 0.46 -2.87 -10.68
N GLY A 93 0.77 -2.75 -9.38
CA GLY A 93 2.11 -2.56 -8.88
C GLY A 93 2.76 -1.24 -9.32
N THR A 94 4.08 -1.21 -9.26
CA THR A 94 4.88 0.00 -9.53
C THR A 94 4.71 0.53 -10.96
N HIS A 95 4.53 -0.35 -11.94
CA HIS A 95 4.46 0.05 -13.35
C HIS A 95 3.08 0.52 -13.78
N ARG A 96 2.03 -0.04 -13.21
CA ARG A 96 0.65 0.22 -13.61
C ARG A 96 -0.27 0.55 -12.44
N ALA A 97 0.30 0.90 -11.31
CA ALA A 97 -0.44 1.26 -10.11
C ALA A 97 -1.53 2.28 -10.45
N CYS A 98 -2.76 1.89 -10.22
CA CYS A 98 -4.00 2.61 -10.48
C CYS A 98 -4.29 3.05 -11.94
N LEU A 99 -3.35 2.89 -12.89
CA LEU A 99 -3.59 3.30 -14.27
C LEU A 99 -4.76 2.53 -14.91
N ASN A 100 -4.75 1.21 -14.83
CA ASN A 100 -5.83 0.36 -15.35
C ASN A 100 -7.18 0.69 -14.70
N TRP A 101 -7.17 0.99 -13.42
CA TRP A 101 -8.38 1.32 -12.65
C TRP A 101 -8.93 2.70 -13.04
N GLN A 102 -8.04 3.64 -13.32
CA GLN A 102 -8.41 4.95 -13.86
C GLN A 102 -9.02 4.82 -15.25
N GLU A 103 -8.39 4.06 -16.14
CA GLU A 103 -8.87 3.82 -17.49
C GLU A 103 -10.21 3.09 -17.52
N ALA A 104 -10.44 2.19 -16.57
CA ALA A 104 -11.71 1.50 -16.38
C ALA A 104 -12.82 2.38 -15.76
N GLY A 105 -12.52 3.62 -15.40
CA GLY A 105 -13.49 4.53 -14.79
C GLY A 105 -13.86 4.17 -13.34
N LEU A 106 -12.98 3.50 -12.62
CA LEU A 106 -13.22 3.04 -11.24
C LEU A 106 -12.64 3.98 -10.17
N MET A 107 -11.99 5.06 -10.57
CA MET A 107 -11.46 6.06 -9.65
C MET A 107 -12.29 7.34 -9.64
N ARG A 108 -12.28 8.02 -8.49
CA ARG A 108 -12.89 9.34 -8.35
C ARG A 108 -12.08 10.42 -9.11
N PRO A 109 -12.69 11.57 -9.39
CA PRO A 109 -12.01 12.69 -10.04
C PRO A 109 -10.78 13.22 -9.29
N ASP A 110 -10.64 12.93 -7.98
CA ASP A 110 -9.47 13.30 -7.18
C ASP A 110 -8.23 12.43 -7.48
N HIS A 111 -8.39 11.34 -8.23
CA HIS A 111 -7.34 10.39 -8.58
C HIS A 111 -6.65 9.70 -7.39
N VAL A 112 -7.30 9.69 -6.24
CA VAL A 112 -6.83 9.07 -5.00
C VAL A 112 -7.80 8.01 -4.51
N HIS A 113 -9.08 8.34 -4.46
CA HIS A 113 -10.13 7.44 -4.00
C HIS A 113 -10.77 6.68 -5.17
N TYR A 114 -11.32 5.53 -4.85
CA TYR A 114 -12.04 4.70 -5.81
C TYR A 114 -13.55 4.94 -5.72
N LEU A 115 -14.25 4.63 -6.78
CA LEU A 115 -15.71 4.57 -6.78
C LEU A 115 -16.18 3.32 -6.03
N PRO A 116 -17.46 3.25 -5.60
CA PRO A 116 -18.00 2.08 -4.91
C PRO A 116 -17.73 0.76 -5.61
N ASP A 117 -17.87 0.72 -6.94
CA ASP A 117 -17.59 -0.48 -7.72
C ASP A 117 -16.09 -0.86 -7.71
N GLY A 118 -15.20 0.12 -7.66
CA GLY A 118 -13.77 -0.11 -7.46
C GLY A 118 -13.47 -0.75 -6.11
N TYR A 119 -14.05 -0.24 -5.04
CA TYR A 119 -13.90 -0.83 -3.71
C TYR A 119 -14.52 -2.22 -3.59
N ARG A 120 -15.67 -2.47 -4.23
CA ARG A 120 -16.26 -3.80 -4.29
C ARG A 120 -15.34 -4.80 -4.96
N LEU A 121 -14.75 -4.42 -6.09
CA LEU A 121 -13.81 -5.28 -6.79
C LEU A 121 -12.55 -5.57 -5.95
N GLN A 122 -12.03 -4.58 -5.23
CA GLN A 122 -10.92 -4.80 -4.29
C GLN A 122 -11.30 -5.80 -3.19
N GLY A 123 -12.49 -5.67 -2.62
CA GLY A 123 -13.02 -6.61 -1.62
C GLY A 123 -13.21 -8.01 -2.18
N GLU A 124 -13.70 -8.14 -3.39
CA GLU A 124 -13.83 -9.42 -4.10
C GLU A 124 -12.48 -10.10 -4.30
N LEU A 125 -11.49 -9.36 -4.76
CA LEU A 125 -10.12 -9.88 -4.93
C LEU A 125 -9.51 -10.35 -3.61
N PHE A 126 -9.76 -9.61 -2.53
CA PHE A 126 -9.32 -10.02 -1.20
C PHE A 126 -10.01 -11.30 -0.73
N TYR A 127 -11.32 -11.39 -0.91
CA TYR A 127 -12.08 -12.59 -0.58
C TYR A 127 -11.58 -13.82 -1.35
N GLN A 128 -11.33 -13.69 -2.64
CA GLN A 128 -10.79 -14.78 -3.45
C GLN A 128 -9.39 -15.20 -2.97
N ALA A 129 -8.54 -14.25 -2.56
CA ALA A 129 -7.23 -14.57 -2.01
C ALA A 129 -7.33 -15.33 -0.67
N LEU A 130 -8.24 -14.92 0.22
CA LEU A 130 -8.50 -15.63 1.47
C LEU A 130 -9.05 -17.03 1.25
N LEU A 131 -10.01 -17.17 0.33
CA LEU A 131 -10.61 -18.46 -0.01
C LEU A 131 -9.57 -19.41 -0.57
N LYS A 132 -8.72 -18.93 -1.47
CA LYS A 132 -7.61 -19.73 -2.00
C LYS A 132 -6.66 -20.18 -0.91
N ALA A 133 -6.23 -19.27 -0.04
CA ALA A 133 -5.34 -19.60 1.06
C ALA A 133 -5.94 -20.61 2.03
N TYR A 134 -7.25 -20.51 2.31
CA TYR A 134 -7.97 -21.47 3.12
C TYR A 134 -8.03 -22.86 2.46
N ASN A 135 -8.39 -22.92 1.18
CA ASN A 135 -8.45 -24.17 0.46
C ASN A 135 -7.08 -24.86 0.40
N ASP A 136 -6.02 -24.10 0.08
CA ASP A 136 -4.65 -24.61 0.07
C ASP A 136 -4.24 -25.17 1.45
N TYR A 137 -4.70 -24.54 2.52
CA TYR A 137 -4.43 -24.99 3.90
C TYR A 137 -5.17 -26.30 4.27
N VAL A 138 -6.43 -26.45 3.86
CA VAL A 138 -7.25 -27.62 4.23
C VAL A 138 -7.01 -28.84 3.32
N GLU A 139 -6.42 -28.63 2.14
CA GLU A 139 -6.01 -29.73 1.24
C GLU A 139 -4.73 -30.45 1.70
N TYR A 140 -4.04 -29.88 2.67
CA TYR A 140 -2.90 -30.48 3.33
C TYR A 140 -3.35 -31.25 4.59
#